data_7340e86a636f44c7e7f2066d81932e47
#
_entry.id   7340e86a636f44c7e7f2066d81932e47
#
_cell.length_a   1.000
_cell.length_b   1.000
_cell.length_c   1.000
_cell.angle_alpha   90.00
_cell.angle_beta   90.00
_cell.angle_gamma   90.00
#
_symmetry.space_group_name_H-M   'P 1'
#
loop_
_entity.id
_entity.type
_entity.pdbx_description
1 polymer ?
#
loop_
_entity_poly.entity_id
_entity_poly.type
_entity_poly.pdbx_seq_one_letter_code
_entity_poly.pdbx_strand_id
1 'polypeptide(L)'
;IEASEQMKKRPMQELFSLLTGVGAKITYLETEGHLPVKICGRRNPKADTDQTKADGTPLQLSLDISKSTQFLSALLLISPMIPQGLDIHITSEKTDGSYIRITRKMLADAGVEVKYDGKNYRIDPNAVYQKKHYQIEPDVSAACYFYAAAAITGGRTLVKHVHKDNSQGDMKFLDVLAQMGSTVTEKADGIEVTGPAEDTLKGIEIDMNDFSDQALTLAAMAPFCKSDVHITHIGHIRGQECDRLH
;
A
#
# COMPACT_ATOMS: atom_id res chain seq x y z
N ILE A 1 22.17 -1.71 5.66
CA ILE A 1 21.00 -2.57 5.31
C ILE A 1 21.51 -3.60 4.32
N GLU A 2 21.39 -4.86 4.70
CA GLU A 2 21.64 -6.00 3.84
C GLU A 2 20.32 -6.66 3.43
N ALA A 3 20.32 -7.48 2.38
CA ALA A 3 19.12 -8.10 1.87
C ALA A 3 19.41 -9.44 1.17
N SER A 4 18.37 -10.24 0.97
CA SER A 4 18.45 -11.44 0.14
C SER A 4 18.78 -11.09 -1.32
N GLU A 5 19.30 -12.03 -2.08
CA GLU A 5 19.65 -11.84 -3.50
C GLU A 5 18.45 -11.39 -4.34
N GLN A 6 17.24 -11.83 -3.98
CA GLN A 6 16.02 -11.38 -4.67
C GLN A 6 15.71 -9.92 -4.37
N MET A 7 15.87 -9.48 -3.13
CA MET A 7 15.62 -8.08 -2.74
C MET A 7 16.69 -7.12 -3.29
N LYS A 8 17.93 -7.56 -3.43
CA LYS A 8 19.02 -6.78 -4.07
C LYS A 8 18.70 -6.41 -5.53
N LYS A 9 17.89 -7.22 -6.23
CA LYS A 9 17.49 -6.95 -7.62
C LYS A 9 16.44 -5.84 -7.74
N ARG A 10 15.76 -5.47 -6.64
CA ARG A 10 14.72 -4.43 -6.68
C ARG A 10 15.34 -3.03 -6.75
N PRO A 11 14.90 -2.18 -7.71
CA PRO A 11 15.40 -0.81 -7.80
C PRO A 11 14.89 0.03 -6.62
N MET A 12 15.81 0.68 -5.92
CA MET A 12 15.53 1.51 -4.73
C MET A 12 16.02 2.96 -4.92
N GLN A 13 16.50 3.30 -6.12
CA GLN A 13 17.14 4.59 -6.41
C GLN A 13 16.24 5.78 -6.06
N GLU A 14 14.95 5.71 -6.37
CA GLU A 14 14.00 6.78 -6.07
C GLU A 14 13.92 7.04 -4.57
N LEU A 15 13.80 5.98 -3.74
CA LEU A 15 13.78 6.11 -2.29
C LEU A 15 15.09 6.69 -1.75
N PHE A 16 16.23 6.22 -2.25
CA PHE A 16 17.54 6.71 -1.80
C PHE A 16 17.75 8.17 -2.17
N SER A 17 17.32 8.60 -3.35
CA SER A 17 17.35 10.01 -3.76
C SER A 17 16.50 10.89 -2.84
N LEU A 18 15.29 10.43 -2.50
CA LEU A 18 14.39 11.14 -1.58
C LEU A 18 14.98 11.23 -0.16
N LEU A 19 15.54 10.14 0.36
CA LEU A 19 16.21 10.13 1.66
C LEU A 19 17.42 11.07 1.70
N THR A 20 18.17 11.15 0.59
CA THR A 20 19.27 12.12 0.44
C THR A 20 18.70 13.55 0.44
N GLY A 21 17.59 13.79 -0.24
CA GLY A 21 16.89 15.07 -0.25
C GLY A 21 16.44 15.54 1.14
N VAL A 22 16.10 14.61 2.03
CA VAL A 22 15.78 14.94 3.45
C VAL A 22 17.01 14.93 4.38
N GLY A 23 18.22 14.80 3.83
CA GLY A 23 19.48 14.97 4.56
C GLY A 23 20.14 13.67 5.03
N ALA A 24 19.71 12.49 4.56
CA ALA A 24 20.43 11.25 4.80
C ALA A 24 21.65 11.12 3.85
N LYS A 25 22.71 10.47 4.33
CA LYS A 25 23.86 10.09 3.50
C LYS A 25 23.74 8.60 3.14
N ILE A 26 23.66 8.31 1.85
CA ILE A 26 23.60 6.94 1.31
C ILE A 26 24.99 6.56 0.76
N THR A 27 25.47 5.37 1.08
CA THR A 27 26.67 4.77 0.49
C THR A 27 26.29 3.40 -0.03
N TYR A 28 26.37 3.21 -1.33
CA TYR A 28 26.15 1.93 -1.98
C TYR A 28 27.35 1.02 -1.72
N LEU A 29 27.11 -0.25 -1.35
CA LEU A 29 28.17 -1.22 -1.05
C LEU A 29 28.46 -2.14 -2.23
N GLU A 30 27.50 -2.29 -3.15
CA GLU A 30 27.63 -3.09 -4.37
C GLU A 30 27.16 -2.27 -5.58
N THR A 31 25.90 -2.36 -5.96
CA THR A 31 25.33 -1.71 -7.15
C THR A 31 24.61 -0.41 -6.77
N GLU A 32 24.88 0.67 -7.49
CA GLU A 32 24.19 1.94 -7.31
C GLU A 32 22.68 1.78 -7.52
N GLY A 33 21.90 2.41 -6.65
CA GLY A 33 20.42 2.34 -6.68
C GLY A 33 19.83 1.06 -6.11
N HIS A 34 20.65 0.15 -5.60
CA HIS A 34 20.24 -1.15 -5.07
C HIS A 34 20.80 -1.40 -3.67
N LEU A 35 20.25 -2.38 -2.98
CA LEU A 35 20.83 -2.92 -1.75
C LEU A 35 22.04 -3.80 -2.11
N PRO A 36 23.04 -3.97 -1.20
CA PRO A 36 23.09 -3.43 0.15
C PRO A 36 23.61 -1.98 0.22
N VAL A 37 23.16 -1.24 1.24
CA VAL A 37 23.57 0.15 1.43
C VAL A 37 23.91 0.46 2.89
N LYS A 38 24.78 1.44 3.10
CA LYS A 38 24.97 2.10 4.38
C LYS A 38 24.20 3.41 4.38
N ILE A 39 23.29 3.56 5.35
CA ILE A 39 22.51 4.79 5.54
C ILE A 39 22.98 5.47 6.81
N CYS A 40 23.43 6.73 6.70
CA CYS A 40 23.69 7.59 7.84
C CYS A 40 22.59 8.64 7.89
N GLY A 41 21.68 8.53 8.85
CA GLY A 41 20.63 9.51 9.09
C GLY A 41 21.17 10.80 9.69
N ARG A 42 20.35 11.82 9.71
CA ARG A 42 20.63 13.10 10.37
C ARG A 42 20.60 12.90 11.88
N ARG A 43 21.73 13.11 12.56
CA ARG A 43 21.89 12.82 14.00
C ARG A 43 21.01 13.67 14.91
N ASN A 44 20.70 14.91 14.50
CA ASN A 44 19.83 15.79 15.26
C ASN A 44 19.13 16.78 14.31
N PRO A 45 17.96 16.44 13.76
CA PRO A 45 17.22 17.31 12.85
C PRO A 45 16.87 18.68 13.45
N LYS A 46 16.79 18.78 14.80
CA LYS A 46 16.48 20.01 15.52
C LYS A 46 17.70 20.89 15.83
N ALA A 47 18.92 20.32 15.80
CA ALA A 47 20.15 21.04 16.13
C ALA A 47 20.91 21.54 14.89
N ASP A 48 20.62 20.99 13.70
CA ASP A 48 21.34 21.34 12.47
C ASP A 48 20.58 22.47 11.77
N THR A 49 20.80 23.68 12.24
CA THR A 49 20.17 24.91 11.73
C THR A 49 20.69 25.34 10.35
N ASP A 50 21.73 24.70 9.83
CA ASP A 50 22.38 25.13 8.58
C ASP A 50 21.64 24.73 7.28
N GLN A 51 20.59 23.90 7.34
CA GLN A 51 19.77 23.55 6.17
C GLN A 51 18.27 23.81 6.33
N THR A 52 17.82 24.32 7.45
CA THR A 52 16.50 24.91 7.53
C THR A 52 16.59 26.29 6.85
N LYS A 53 15.87 26.45 5.73
CA LYS A 53 15.58 27.82 5.29
C LYS A 53 14.93 28.50 6.48
N ALA A 54 15.55 29.55 7.00
CA ALA A 54 15.09 30.30 8.18
C ALA A 54 13.72 30.99 7.96
N ASP A 55 13.14 30.82 6.77
CA ASP A 55 11.89 31.42 6.31
C ASP A 55 10.65 30.55 6.55
N GLY A 56 10.79 29.36 7.17
CA GLY A 56 9.66 28.45 7.44
C GLY A 56 9.09 27.75 6.18
N THR A 57 9.80 27.81 5.04
CA THR A 57 9.35 27.16 3.80
C THR A 57 9.49 25.64 3.93
N PRO A 58 8.44 24.84 3.64
CA PRO A 58 8.52 23.38 3.62
C PRO A 58 9.57 22.86 2.65
N LEU A 59 10.18 21.73 2.97
CA LEU A 59 11.12 21.06 2.07
C LEU A 59 10.38 20.58 0.82
N GLN A 60 10.81 21.06 -0.35
CA GLN A 60 10.22 20.71 -1.63
C GLN A 60 10.88 19.45 -2.20
N LEU A 61 10.08 18.45 -2.54
CA LEU A 61 10.51 17.23 -3.22
C LEU A 61 9.62 16.93 -4.41
N SER A 62 10.17 16.21 -5.39
CA SER A 62 9.41 15.70 -6.54
C SER A 62 9.55 14.19 -6.62
N LEU A 63 8.45 13.49 -6.94
CA LEU A 63 8.41 12.04 -6.94
C LEU A 63 7.51 11.52 -8.07
N ASP A 64 8.02 10.55 -8.81
CA ASP A 64 7.25 9.71 -9.73
C ASP A 64 6.78 8.43 -8.99
N ILE A 65 5.47 8.23 -8.90
CA ILE A 65 4.87 7.06 -8.26
C ILE A 65 4.32 6.04 -9.26
N SER A 66 4.64 6.16 -10.54
CA SER A 66 4.16 5.24 -11.59
C SER A 66 4.57 3.79 -11.35
N LYS A 67 5.79 3.58 -10.84
CA LYS A 67 6.35 2.26 -10.55
C LYS A 67 6.01 1.75 -9.15
N SER A 68 5.94 2.63 -8.16
CA SER A 68 5.67 2.25 -6.77
C SER A 68 5.14 3.43 -5.96
N THR A 69 4.02 3.22 -5.26
CA THR A 69 3.47 4.17 -4.30
C THR A 69 4.14 4.09 -2.92
N GLN A 70 4.94 3.05 -2.67
CA GLN A 70 5.54 2.78 -1.35
C GLN A 70 6.57 3.84 -0.95
N PHE A 71 7.29 4.43 -1.92
CA PHE A 71 8.27 5.48 -1.63
C PHE A 71 7.60 6.76 -1.11
N LEU A 72 6.43 7.10 -1.63
CA LEU A 72 5.63 8.20 -1.08
C LEU A 72 5.18 7.88 0.34
N SER A 73 4.63 6.69 0.59
CA SER A 73 4.24 6.26 1.94
C SER A 73 5.41 6.34 2.93
N ALA A 74 6.61 5.93 2.52
CA ALA A 74 7.80 6.02 3.36
C ALA A 74 8.13 7.47 3.76
N LEU A 75 8.07 8.42 2.80
CA LEU A 75 8.28 9.85 3.09
C LEU A 75 7.21 10.42 4.01
N LEU A 76 5.94 10.09 3.77
CA LEU A 76 4.84 10.54 4.60
C LEU A 76 5.00 10.05 6.05
N LEU A 77 5.41 8.79 6.26
CA LEU A 77 5.65 8.24 7.59
C LEU A 77 6.80 8.91 8.34
N ILE A 78 7.86 9.33 7.65
CA ILE A 78 8.98 10.03 8.32
C ILE A 78 8.78 11.54 8.42
N SER A 79 7.73 12.09 7.81
CA SER A 79 7.50 13.54 7.74
C SER A 79 7.52 14.26 9.08
N PRO A 80 7.00 13.68 10.22
CA PRO A 80 7.11 14.33 11.53
C PRO A 80 8.54 14.47 12.06
N MET A 81 9.50 13.79 11.43
CA MET A 81 10.93 13.96 11.75
C MET A 81 11.58 15.12 10.99
N ILE A 82 10.83 15.81 10.12
CA ILE A 82 11.28 16.91 9.27
C ILE A 82 10.67 18.22 9.81
N PRO A 83 11.39 19.01 10.62
CA PRO A 83 10.81 20.13 11.36
C PRO A 83 10.20 21.23 10.48
N GLN A 84 10.75 21.46 9.28
CA GLN A 84 10.23 22.47 8.33
C GLN A 84 8.98 22.00 7.58
N GLY A 85 8.55 20.75 7.76
CA GLY A 85 7.47 20.17 6.98
C GLY A 85 7.91 19.71 5.59
N LEU A 86 6.98 19.14 4.84
CA LEU A 86 7.22 18.62 3.47
C LEU A 86 6.16 19.13 2.50
N ASP A 87 6.58 19.40 1.27
CA ASP A 87 5.71 19.58 0.10
C ASP A 87 6.24 18.68 -1.03
N ILE A 88 5.50 17.61 -1.33
CA ILE A 88 5.90 16.58 -2.28
C ILE A 88 5.05 16.72 -3.54
N HIS A 89 5.65 17.12 -4.63
CA HIS A 89 5.02 17.21 -5.94
C HIS A 89 5.08 15.87 -6.67
N ILE A 90 3.93 15.34 -7.09
CA ILE A 90 3.87 14.10 -7.86
C ILE A 90 3.99 14.43 -9.36
N THR A 91 5.00 13.86 -10.00
CA THR A 91 5.31 14.13 -11.42
C THR A 91 4.60 13.18 -12.37
N SER A 92 4.23 11.99 -11.93
CA SER A 92 3.48 10.99 -12.71
C SER A 92 2.02 11.39 -12.95
N GLU A 93 1.38 10.75 -13.94
CA GLU A 93 -0.08 10.88 -14.19
C GLU A 93 -0.89 10.32 -13.01
N LYS A 94 -0.52 9.12 -12.55
CA LYS A 94 -1.06 8.55 -11.31
C LYS A 94 -0.55 9.35 -10.13
N THR A 95 -1.45 9.90 -9.33
CA THR A 95 -1.09 10.79 -8.21
C THR A 95 -1.54 10.27 -6.85
N ASP A 96 -2.30 9.17 -6.80
CA ASP A 96 -2.79 8.54 -5.56
C ASP A 96 -2.87 7.01 -5.72
N GLY A 97 -3.18 6.30 -4.63
CA GLY A 97 -3.32 4.84 -4.62
C GLY A 97 -3.81 4.32 -3.28
N SER A 98 -4.27 3.05 -3.24
CA SER A 98 -4.82 2.43 -2.03
C SER A 98 -3.86 2.50 -0.84
N TYR A 99 -2.60 2.14 -1.02
CA TYR A 99 -1.58 2.19 0.04
C TYR A 99 -1.28 3.61 0.53
N ILE A 100 -1.34 4.62 -0.35
CA ILE A 100 -1.18 6.03 0.04
C ILE A 100 -2.36 6.45 0.91
N ARG A 101 -3.60 6.07 0.54
CA ARG A 101 -4.80 6.37 1.32
C ARG A 101 -4.76 5.72 2.70
N ILE A 102 -4.32 4.46 2.81
CA ILE A 102 -4.08 3.79 4.10
C ILE A 102 -3.08 4.57 4.94
N THR A 103 -1.93 4.94 4.35
CA THR A 103 -0.88 5.69 5.05
C THR A 103 -1.41 7.04 5.56
N ARG A 104 -2.17 7.77 4.73
CA ARG A 104 -2.77 9.04 5.13
C ARG A 104 -3.79 8.88 6.26
N LYS A 105 -4.65 7.86 6.20
CA LYS A 105 -5.60 7.53 7.28
C LYS A 105 -4.86 7.25 8.59
N MET A 106 -3.85 6.38 8.55
CA MET A 106 -3.06 6.03 9.74
C MET A 106 -2.34 7.25 10.32
N LEU A 107 -1.79 8.13 9.48
CA LEU A 107 -1.16 9.37 9.91
C LEU A 107 -2.17 10.32 10.57
N ALA A 108 -3.34 10.50 9.97
CA ALA A 108 -4.43 11.30 10.54
C ALA A 108 -4.88 10.74 11.89
N ASP A 109 -5.08 9.43 12.00
CA ASP A 109 -5.39 8.74 13.26
C ASP A 109 -4.31 8.93 14.32
N ALA A 110 -3.05 9.09 13.90
CA ALA A 110 -1.91 9.35 14.77
C ALA A 110 -1.69 10.85 15.08
N GLY A 111 -2.53 11.75 14.55
CA GLY A 111 -2.47 13.19 14.76
C GLY A 111 -1.61 13.96 13.75
N VAL A 112 -1.25 13.33 12.63
CA VAL A 112 -0.48 13.95 11.54
C VAL A 112 -1.36 14.13 10.32
N GLU A 113 -1.74 15.37 10.03
CA GLU A 113 -2.56 15.70 8.87
C GLU A 113 -1.69 15.76 7.60
N VAL A 114 -2.12 15.07 6.55
CA VAL A 114 -1.53 15.13 5.21
C VAL A 114 -2.53 15.79 4.27
N LYS A 115 -2.26 17.03 3.87
CA LYS A 115 -3.05 17.78 2.89
C LYS A 115 -2.72 17.28 1.48
N TYR A 116 -3.75 17.01 0.68
CA TYR A 116 -3.61 16.56 -0.70
C TYR A 116 -4.53 17.37 -1.62
N ASP A 117 -3.96 17.97 -2.66
CA ASP A 117 -4.67 18.84 -3.60
C ASP A 117 -4.88 18.22 -5.00
N GLY A 118 -4.64 16.90 -5.13
CA GLY A 118 -4.70 16.19 -6.42
C GLY A 118 -3.33 16.01 -7.09
N LYS A 119 -2.31 16.75 -6.66
CA LYS A 119 -0.96 16.70 -7.24
C LYS A 119 0.16 16.80 -6.19
N ASN A 120 -0.11 17.48 -5.08
CA ASN A 120 0.88 17.72 -4.03
C ASN A 120 0.42 17.12 -2.71
N TYR A 121 1.34 16.51 -1.96
CA TYR A 121 1.17 16.05 -0.59
C TYR A 121 1.94 16.98 0.33
N ARG A 122 1.23 17.64 1.27
CA ARG A 122 1.81 18.62 2.18
C ARG A 122 1.63 18.22 3.62
N ILE A 123 2.70 18.34 4.39
CA ILE A 123 2.73 18.15 5.83
C ILE A 123 3.27 19.43 6.44
N ASP A 124 2.50 19.99 7.38
CA ASP A 124 2.84 21.24 8.02
C ASP A 124 4.11 21.10 8.89
N PRO A 125 4.86 22.21 9.08
CA PRO A 125 5.98 22.25 10.01
C PRO A 125 5.58 21.79 11.43
N ASN A 126 6.53 21.14 12.11
CA ASN A 126 6.34 20.69 13.49
C ASN A 126 5.20 19.66 13.70
N ALA A 127 4.76 18.98 12.66
CA ALA A 127 3.86 17.84 12.80
C ALA A 127 4.48 16.79 13.74
N VAL A 128 3.67 16.23 14.64
CA VAL A 128 4.16 15.23 15.61
C VAL A 128 3.15 14.11 15.79
N TYR A 129 3.63 12.90 15.99
CA TYR A 129 2.80 11.79 16.39
C TYR A 129 2.25 12.00 17.81
N GLN A 130 0.94 11.94 17.96
CA GLN A 130 0.24 12.15 19.23
C GLN A 130 -0.23 10.84 19.86
N LYS A 131 -0.60 9.86 19.03
CA LYS A 131 -1.17 8.58 19.47
C LYS A 131 -0.05 7.64 19.95
N LYS A 132 -0.22 7.08 21.15
CA LYS A 132 0.73 6.13 21.76
C LYS A 132 0.35 4.67 21.53
N HIS A 133 -0.94 4.41 21.24
CA HIS A 133 -1.48 3.08 21.02
C HIS A 133 -2.27 3.08 19.73
N TYR A 134 -2.08 2.05 18.91
CA TYR A 134 -2.77 1.87 17.64
C TYR A 134 -3.24 0.42 17.52
N GLN A 135 -4.54 0.24 17.25
CA GLN A 135 -5.08 -1.08 16.92
C GLN A 135 -4.90 -1.31 15.42
N ILE A 136 -4.05 -2.29 15.07
CA ILE A 136 -3.81 -2.64 13.67
C ILE A 136 -5.04 -3.36 13.13
N GLU A 137 -5.49 -2.98 11.94
CA GLU A 137 -6.56 -3.68 11.21
C GLU A 137 -6.11 -5.10 10.86
N PRO A 138 -7.03 -6.11 10.87
CA PRO A 138 -6.73 -7.44 10.36
C PRO A 138 -6.25 -7.41 8.90
N ASP A 139 -5.43 -8.36 8.53
CA ASP A 139 -4.95 -8.53 7.16
C ASP A 139 -6.08 -9.08 6.27
N VAL A 140 -6.66 -8.20 5.46
CA VAL A 140 -7.73 -8.55 4.52
C VAL A 140 -7.22 -9.41 3.38
N SER A 141 -5.97 -9.23 2.95
CA SER A 141 -5.36 -10.08 1.91
C SER A 141 -5.37 -11.54 2.33
N ALA A 142 -4.98 -11.82 3.57
CA ALA A 142 -5.05 -13.16 4.14
C ALA A 142 -6.50 -13.65 4.33
N ALA A 143 -7.42 -12.76 4.72
CA ALA A 143 -8.84 -13.10 4.87
C ALA A 143 -9.46 -13.55 3.54
N CYS A 144 -9.06 -12.97 2.42
CA CYS A 144 -9.57 -13.29 1.09
C CYS A 144 -9.38 -14.76 0.71
N TYR A 145 -8.32 -15.43 1.18
CA TYR A 145 -8.12 -16.85 0.93
C TYR A 145 -9.22 -17.72 1.56
N PHE A 146 -9.66 -17.37 2.77
CA PHE A 146 -10.73 -18.09 3.46
C PHE A 146 -12.09 -17.79 2.82
N TYR A 147 -12.33 -16.56 2.38
CA TYR A 147 -13.53 -16.20 1.65
C TYR A 147 -13.61 -16.89 0.27
N ALA A 148 -12.48 -16.96 -0.46
CA ALA A 148 -12.38 -17.70 -1.71
C ALA A 148 -12.67 -19.20 -1.50
N ALA A 149 -12.12 -19.81 -0.43
CA ALA A 149 -12.40 -21.20 -0.08
C ALA A 149 -13.89 -21.43 0.17
N ALA A 150 -14.57 -20.54 0.89
CA ALA A 150 -16.03 -20.64 1.06
C ALA A 150 -16.77 -20.55 -0.27
N ALA A 151 -16.36 -19.63 -1.16
CA ALA A 151 -16.99 -19.42 -2.46
C ALA A 151 -16.89 -20.66 -3.37
N ILE A 152 -15.73 -21.31 -3.46
CA ILE A 152 -15.51 -22.46 -4.35
C ILE A 152 -16.12 -23.76 -3.80
N THR A 153 -16.30 -23.88 -2.47
CA THR A 153 -16.82 -25.10 -1.84
C THR A 153 -18.32 -25.05 -1.54
N GLY A 154 -18.99 -23.90 -1.81
CA GLY A 154 -20.38 -23.70 -1.35
C GLY A 154 -20.49 -23.63 0.17
N GLY A 155 -19.36 -23.50 0.87
CA GLY A 155 -19.27 -23.46 2.33
C GLY A 155 -19.53 -22.08 2.92
N ARG A 156 -19.19 -21.91 4.21
CA ARG A 156 -19.34 -20.66 4.94
C ARG A 156 -18.11 -20.36 5.78
N THR A 157 -17.63 -19.13 5.73
CA THR A 157 -16.48 -18.65 6.51
C THR A 157 -16.81 -17.30 7.13
N LEU A 158 -16.54 -17.14 8.43
CA LEU A 158 -16.54 -15.87 9.15
C LEU A 158 -15.10 -15.51 9.51
N VAL A 159 -14.60 -14.39 9.03
CA VAL A 159 -13.32 -13.84 9.47
C VAL A 159 -13.57 -12.71 10.46
N LYS A 160 -13.10 -12.91 11.70
CA LYS A 160 -13.35 -11.98 12.80
C LYS A 160 -12.55 -10.68 12.64
N HIS A 161 -13.13 -9.60 13.15
CA HIS A 161 -12.54 -8.26 13.19
C HIS A 161 -12.31 -7.62 11.82
N VAL A 162 -12.70 -8.25 10.72
CA VAL A 162 -12.77 -7.61 9.40
C VAL A 162 -14.14 -6.95 9.28
N HIS A 163 -14.19 -5.65 9.03
CA HIS A 163 -15.42 -4.86 8.89
C HIS A 163 -15.39 -4.02 7.63
N LYS A 164 -16.54 -3.53 7.16
CA LYS A 164 -16.66 -2.77 5.91
C LYS A 164 -15.90 -1.46 5.88
N ASP A 165 -15.61 -0.89 7.05
CA ASP A 165 -14.81 0.33 7.22
C ASP A 165 -13.29 0.09 7.20
N ASN A 166 -12.85 -1.17 7.01
CA ASN A 166 -11.44 -1.51 6.84
C ASN A 166 -10.86 -0.74 5.63
N SER A 167 -9.68 -0.16 5.81
CA SER A 167 -9.07 0.75 4.83
C SER A 167 -8.31 0.03 3.71
N GLN A 168 -8.11 -1.28 3.80
CA GLN A 168 -7.34 -2.06 2.84
C GLN A 168 -8.09 -2.21 1.51
N GLY A 169 -7.39 -2.00 0.38
CA GLY A 169 -7.97 -2.08 -0.96
C GLY A 169 -8.60 -3.44 -1.29
N ASP A 170 -8.08 -4.50 -0.68
CA ASP A 170 -8.52 -5.88 -0.87
C ASP A 170 -9.95 -6.16 -0.37
N MET A 171 -10.55 -5.23 0.37
CA MET A 171 -11.99 -5.26 0.69
C MET A 171 -12.86 -5.33 -0.58
N LYS A 172 -12.40 -4.78 -1.70
CA LYS A 172 -13.10 -4.87 -3.00
C LYS A 172 -13.26 -6.31 -3.49
N PHE A 173 -12.44 -7.25 -3.02
CA PHE A 173 -12.57 -8.65 -3.36
C PHE A 173 -13.89 -9.28 -2.85
N LEU A 174 -14.45 -8.74 -1.77
CA LEU A 174 -15.77 -9.16 -1.29
C LEU A 174 -16.89 -8.81 -2.29
N ASP A 175 -16.77 -7.66 -2.98
CA ASP A 175 -17.71 -7.28 -4.03
C ASP A 175 -17.57 -8.20 -5.25
N VAL A 176 -16.35 -8.63 -5.57
CA VAL A 176 -16.10 -9.64 -6.61
C VAL A 176 -16.80 -10.95 -6.26
N LEU A 177 -16.62 -11.45 -5.04
CA LEU A 177 -17.28 -12.69 -4.60
C LEU A 177 -18.80 -12.59 -4.62
N ALA A 178 -19.36 -11.43 -4.25
CA ALA A 178 -20.79 -11.20 -4.33
C ALA A 178 -21.31 -11.26 -5.79
N GLN A 179 -20.60 -10.64 -6.74
CA GLN A 179 -20.93 -10.69 -8.18
C GLN A 179 -20.79 -12.12 -8.74
N MET A 180 -19.86 -12.91 -8.24
CA MET A 180 -19.68 -14.32 -8.62
C MET A 180 -20.76 -15.24 -8.04
N GLY A 181 -21.63 -14.74 -7.14
CA GLY A 181 -22.78 -15.46 -6.60
C GLY A 181 -22.70 -15.81 -5.11
N SER A 182 -21.64 -15.42 -4.41
CA SER A 182 -21.55 -15.59 -2.97
C SER A 182 -22.40 -14.58 -2.20
N THR A 183 -22.81 -14.91 -0.99
CA THR A 183 -23.49 -13.99 -0.07
C THR A 183 -22.47 -13.44 0.92
N VAL A 184 -22.29 -12.12 0.93
CA VAL A 184 -21.41 -11.40 1.85
C VAL A 184 -22.25 -10.69 2.91
N THR A 185 -22.05 -11.03 4.18
CA THR A 185 -22.83 -10.49 5.29
C THR A 185 -21.91 -9.95 6.37
N GLU A 186 -22.09 -8.69 6.75
CA GLU A 186 -21.45 -8.13 7.92
C GLU A 186 -22.15 -8.61 9.20
N LYS A 187 -21.40 -9.13 10.14
CA LYS A 187 -21.80 -9.58 11.45
C LYS A 187 -21.20 -8.69 12.54
N ALA A 188 -21.65 -8.82 13.75
CA ALA A 188 -21.16 -8.03 14.89
C ALA A 188 -19.64 -8.21 15.12
N ASP A 189 -19.09 -9.38 14.82
CA ASP A 189 -17.69 -9.74 15.08
C ASP A 189 -16.83 -9.91 13.81
N GLY A 190 -17.37 -9.59 12.63
CA GLY A 190 -16.62 -9.67 11.37
C GLY A 190 -17.48 -9.84 10.12
N ILE A 191 -16.85 -10.20 9.00
CA ILE A 191 -17.55 -10.47 7.74
C ILE A 191 -17.66 -11.98 7.50
N GLU A 192 -18.87 -12.41 7.19
CA GLU A 192 -19.20 -13.78 6.79
C GLU A 192 -19.40 -13.82 5.27
N VAL A 193 -18.75 -14.78 4.62
CA VAL A 193 -19.02 -15.16 3.22
C VAL A 193 -19.60 -16.57 3.19
N THR A 194 -20.74 -16.71 2.52
CA THR A 194 -21.35 -17.99 2.18
C THR A 194 -21.24 -18.19 0.68
N GLY A 195 -20.62 -19.28 0.25
CA GLY A 195 -20.51 -19.64 -1.16
C GLY A 195 -21.86 -19.93 -1.79
N PRO A 196 -21.99 -19.80 -3.13
CA PRO A 196 -23.19 -20.22 -3.83
C PRO A 196 -23.37 -21.75 -3.74
N ALA A 197 -24.52 -22.25 -4.19
CA ALA A 197 -24.71 -23.69 -4.31
C ALA A 197 -23.59 -24.34 -5.13
N GLU A 198 -23.25 -25.58 -4.82
CA GLU A 198 -22.20 -26.31 -5.52
C GLU A 198 -22.39 -26.19 -7.05
N ASP A 199 -21.26 -26.00 -7.74
CA ASP A 199 -21.24 -25.85 -9.19
C ASP A 199 -22.05 -24.68 -9.76
N THR A 200 -22.26 -23.58 -9.03
CA THR A 200 -22.98 -22.39 -9.53
C THR A 200 -22.17 -21.11 -9.47
N LEU A 201 -20.89 -21.18 -9.10
CA LEU A 201 -19.99 -20.02 -9.06
C LEU A 201 -19.83 -19.45 -10.48
N LYS A 202 -20.08 -18.16 -10.64
CA LYS A 202 -20.01 -17.46 -11.93
C LYS A 202 -18.61 -16.92 -12.16
N GLY A 203 -18.17 -16.89 -13.44
CA GLY A 203 -17.02 -16.10 -13.85
C GLY A 203 -17.33 -14.60 -13.83
N ILE A 204 -16.29 -13.79 -14.01
CA ILE A 204 -16.37 -12.35 -13.93
C ILE A 204 -15.32 -11.69 -14.84
N GLU A 205 -15.64 -10.52 -15.38
CA GLU A 205 -14.66 -9.60 -15.96
C GLU A 205 -14.45 -8.44 -14.99
N ILE A 206 -13.19 -8.21 -14.58
CA ILE A 206 -12.85 -7.26 -13.50
C ILE A 206 -11.50 -6.57 -13.70
N ASP A 207 -11.49 -5.27 -13.48
CA ASP A 207 -10.27 -4.47 -13.32
C ASP A 207 -9.76 -4.59 -11.88
N MET A 208 -8.57 -5.16 -11.72
CA MET A 208 -7.95 -5.36 -10.41
C MET A 208 -6.76 -4.44 -10.14
N ASN A 209 -6.64 -3.32 -10.83
CA ASN A 209 -5.52 -2.39 -10.64
C ASN A 209 -5.38 -1.90 -9.19
N ASP A 210 -6.47 -1.69 -8.47
CA ASP A 210 -6.49 -1.14 -7.10
C ASP A 210 -6.33 -2.20 -5.98
N PHE A 211 -6.50 -3.49 -6.30
CA PHE A 211 -6.41 -4.62 -5.37
C PHE A 211 -5.79 -5.85 -6.04
N SER A 212 -4.75 -5.62 -6.80
CA SER A 212 -4.08 -6.61 -7.65
C SER A 212 -3.43 -7.77 -6.89
N ASP A 213 -3.25 -7.64 -5.57
CA ASP A 213 -2.74 -8.74 -4.73
C ASP A 213 -3.71 -9.94 -4.71
N GLN A 214 -5.01 -9.70 -4.96
CA GLN A 214 -6.01 -10.74 -5.06
C GLN A 214 -6.17 -11.35 -6.46
N ALA A 215 -5.39 -10.90 -7.45
CA ALA A 215 -5.47 -11.43 -8.82
C ALA A 215 -5.15 -12.93 -8.88
N LEU A 216 -4.16 -13.39 -8.12
CA LEU A 216 -3.82 -14.81 -8.05
C LEU A 216 -4.88 -15.64 -7.31
N THR A 217 -5.51 -15.06 -6.29
CA THR A 217 -6.64 -15.71 -5.60
C THR A 217 -7.80 -15.91 -6.56
N LEU A 218 -8.17 -14.86 -7.33
CA LEU A 218 -9.23 -14.96 -8.33
C LEU A 218 -8.87 -15.93 -9.47
N ALA A 219 -7.62 -15.91 -9.94
CA ALA A 219 -7.15 -16.86 -10.95
C ALA A 219 -7.25 -18.33 -10.47
N ALA A 220 -6.92 -18.58 -9.19
CA ALA A 220 -7.07 -19.92 -8.59
C ALA A 220 -8.54 -20.37 -8.47
N MET A 221 -9.49 -19.41 -8.40
CA MET A 221 -10.93 -19.71 -8.39
C MET A 221 -11.50 -20.01 -9.77
N ALA A 222 -10.86 -19.53 -10.86
CA ALA A 222 -11.37 -19.66 -12.23
C ALA A 222 -11.76 -21.08 -12.64
N PRO A 223 -10.99 -22.15 -12.31
CA PRO A 223 -11.36 -23.53 -12.64
C PRO A 223 -12.68 -24.01 -12.04
N PHE A 224 -13.18 -23.33 -10.99
CA PHE A 224 -14.44 -23.67 -10.31
C PHE A 224 -15.63 -22.84 -10.82
N CYS A 225 -15.40 -21.94 -11.80
CA CYS A 225 -16.43 -21.08 -12.33
C CYS A 225 -17.16 -21.73 -13.52
N LYS A 226 -18.45 -21.39 -13.72
CA LYS A 226 -19.26 -21.84 -14.86
C LYS A 226 -19.03 -21.06 -16.13
N SER A 227 -18.38 -19.90 -16.05
CA SER A 227 -18.03 -19.04 -17.18
C SER A 227 -16.63 -18.46 -16.99
N ASP A 228 -16.10 -17.84 -18.03
CA ASP A 228 -14.74 -17.32 -18.04
C ASP A 228 -14.50 -16.24 -16.98
N VAL A 229 -13.27 -16.18 -16.50
CA VAL A 229 -12.77 -15.13 -15.60
C VAL A 229 -11.75 -14.30 -16.38
N HIS A 230 -12.03 -13.01 -16.54
CA HIS A 230 -11.15 -12.04 -17.19
C HIS A 230 -10.65 -11.01 -16.19
N ILE A 231 -9.33 -11.03 -15.93
CA ILE A 231 -8.66 -10.11 -15.02
C ILE A 231 -7.86 -9.11 -15.85
N THR A 232 -8.11 -7.81 -15.65
CA THR A 232 -7.46 -6.75 -16.40
C THR A 232 -6.64 -5.80 -15.51
N HIS A 233 -5.74 -5.02 -16.14
CA HIS A 233 -4.92 -3.96 -15.51
C HIS A 233 -4.01 -4.42 -14.37
N ILE A 234 -3.52 -5.67 -14.42
CA ILE A 234 -2.60 -6.25 -13.42
C ILE A 234 -1.14 -6.35 -13.90
N GLY A 235 -0.77 -5.72 -15.03
CA GLY A 235 0.58 -5.84 -15.60
C GLY A 235 1.71 -5.43 -14.65
N HIS A 236 1.44 -4.51 -13.72
CA HIS A 236 2.41 -4.04 -12.72
C HIS A 236 2.85 -5.10 -11.69
N ILE A 237 2.06 -6.20 -11.49
CA ILE A 237 2.44 -7.26 -10.54
C ILE A 237 3.64 -8.09 -11.01
N ARG A 238 4.08 -7.95 -12.28
CA ARG A 238 5.33 -8.54 -12.78
C ARG A 238 6.58 -7.96 -12.12
N GLY A 239 6.52 -6.72 -11.67
CA GLY A 239 7.64 -6.01 -11.06
C GLY A 239 7.64 -6.00 -9.53
N GLN A 240 6.78 -6.80 -8.88
CA GLN A 240 6.70 -6.89 -7.42
C GLN A 240 7.76 -7.84 -6.84
N GLU A 241 7.41 -8.73 -5.89
CA GLU A 241 8.36 -9.66 -5.26
C GLU A 241 8.93 -10.68 -6.26
N CYS A 242 8.12 -11.06 -7.25
CA CYS A 242 8.48 -11.90 -8.40
C CYS A 242 7.58 -11.53 -9.59
N ASP A 243 7.85 -12.08 -10.78
CA ASP A 243 6.88 -12.01 -11.88
C ASP A 243 5.73 -12.99 -11.58
N ARG A 244 4.64 -12.44 -11.02
CA ARG A 244 3.47 -13.23 -10.60
C ARG A 244 2.61 -13.71 -11.77
N LEU A 245 2.91 -13.28 -13.01
CA LEU A 245 2.17 -13.69 -14.21
C LEU A 245 2.92 -14.71 -15.07
N HIS A 246 4.11 -15.15 -14.62
CA HIS A 246 4.96 -16.10 -15.35
C HIS A 246 4.82 -17.54 -14.84
#